data_8683ab5e7ccde1816b19dd6131f831d9
#
_entry.id   8683ab5e7ccde1816b19dd6131f831d9
#
_cell.length_a   1.000
_cell.length_b   1.000
_cell.length_c   1.000
_cell.angle_alpha   90.00
_cell.angle_beta   90.00
_cell.angle_gamma   90.00
#
_symmetry.space_group_name_H-M   'P 1'
#
loop_
_entity.id
_entity.type
_entity.pdbx_description
1 polymer ?
#
loop_
_entity_poly.entity_id
_entity_poly.type
_entity_poly.pdbx_seq_one_letter_code
_entity_poly.pdbx_strand_id
1 'polypeptide(L)'
;MADVTRHGKEAPGGVMETIIYQAFQIFCQEGVEYGSLGVAPLAGLEENSSNMVERLLRFVYDHLNDCYGFRDLYRAKEKYSPTEWVPSYYVYLPRIPTPDMFYAVARIQNPRGMWDYAAAFVKGRFKKKEAHQ
;
A
#
# COMPACT_ATOMS: atom_id res chain seq x y z
N MET A 1 4.82 16.02 0.94
CA MET A 1 4.50 14.57 0.87
C MET A 1 3.83 14.26 -0.47
N ALA A 2 4.31 13.26 -1.21
CA ALA A 2 3.63 12.76 -2.40
C ALA A 2 2.48 11.84 -1.95
N ASP A 3 1.23 12.25 -2.15
CA ASP A 3 0.05 11.52 -1.66
C ASP A 3 -0.62 10.73 -2.78
N VAL A 4 -0.99 11.40 -3.88
CA VAL A 4 -1.63 10.74 -5.02
C VAL A 4 -0.78 10.89 -6.27
N THR A 5 -0.32 9.76 -6.80
CA THR A 5 0.44 9.72 -8.04
C THR A 5 -0.39 9.06 -9.13
N ARG A 6 -0.60 9.75 -10.25
CA ARG A 6 -1.39 9.25 -11.38
C ARG A 6 -0.74 9.67 -12.70
N HIS A 7 -0.83 8.82 -13.69
CA HIS A 7 -0.43 9.13 -15.06
C HIS A 7 -1.48 8.64 -16.05
N GLY A 8 -1.50 9.22 -17.24
CA GLY A 8 -2.34 8.76 -18.34
C GLY A 8 -1.89 7.38 -18.85
N LYS A 9 -2.78 6.64 -19.49
CA LYS A 9 -2.47 5.32 -20.06
C LYS A 9 -1.39 5.38 -21.16
N GLU A 10 -1.32 6.50 -21.85
CA GLU A 10 -0.35 6.78 -22.94
C GLU A 10 0.98 7.38 -22.43
N ALA A 11 1.14 7.51 -21.11
CA ALA A 11 2.37 8.09 -20.55
C ALA A 11 3.55 7.12 -20.78
N PRO A 12 4.71 7.64 -21.20
CA PRO A 12 5.89 6.80 -21.40
C PRO A 12 6.38 6.18 -20.10
N GLY A 13 7.10 5.06 -20.20
CA GLY A 13 7.76 4.46 -19.03
C GLY A 13 8.71 5.45 -18.36
N GLY A 14 8.77 5.42 -17.02
CA GLY A 14 9.65 6.30 -16.25
C GLY A 14 9.11 7.69 -15.95
N VAL A 15 7.90 8.03 -16.42
CA VAL A 15 7.31 9.37 -16.19
C VAL A 15 7.15 9.67 -14.69
N MET A 16 6.77 8.68 -13.89
CA MET A 16 6.58 8.88 -12.45
C MET A 16 7.90 9.09 -11.73
N GLU A 17 8.92 8.33 -12.12
CA GLU A 17 10.28 8.50 -11.62
C GLU A 17 10.82 9.89 -11.93
N THR A 18 10.59 10.37 -13.16
CA THR A 18 11.01 11.71 -13.57
C THR A 18 10.32 12.80 -12.76
N ILE A 19 9.01 12.69 -12.56
CA ILE A 19 8.23 13.66 -11.76
C ILE A 19 8.75 13.70 -10.31
N ILE A 20 8.95 12.54 -9.69
CA ILE A 20 9.45 12.46 -8.32
C ILE A 20 10.86 13.03 -8.23
N TYR A 21 11.74 12.68 -9.16
CA TYR A 21 13.11 13.21 -9.21
C TYR A 21 13.12 14.73 -9.31
N GLN A 22 12.35 15.30 -10.23
CA GLN A 22 12.26 16.76 -10.40
C GLN A 22 11.67 17.45 -9.18
N ALA A 23 10.64 16.87 -8.56
CA ALA A 23 10.06 17.42 -7.34
C ALA A 23 11.08 17.47 -6.20
N PHE A 24 11.86 16.42 -6.02
CA PHE A 24 12.93 16.40 -5.00
C PHE A 24 14.05 17.39 -5.32
N GLN A 25 14.40 17.61 -6.59
CA GLN A 25 15.36 18.65 -6.98
C GLN A 25 14.86 20.05 -6.60
N ILE A 26 13.59 20.35 -6.85
CA ILE A 26 12.98 21.62 -6.46
C ILE A 26 12.98 21.77 -4.94
N PHE A 27 12.60 20.75 -4.19
CA PHE A 27 12.62 20.76 -2.73
C PHE A 27 14.01 21.04 -2.16
N CYS A 28 15.06 20.43 -2.76
CA CYS A 28 16.44 20.73 -2.40
C CYS A 28 16.81 22.21 -2.64
N GLN A 29 16.38 22.79 -3.77
CA GLN A 29 16.64 24.19 -4.09
C GLN A 29 15.90 25.15 -3.14
N GLU A 30 14.72 24.76 -2.68
CA GLU A 30 13.91 25.50 -1.72
C GLU A 30 14.37 25.32 -0.26
N GLY A 31 15.40 24.50 -0.01
CA GLY A 31 15.92 24.22 1.32
C GLY A 31 15.02 23.35 2.19
N VAL A 32 14.14 22.55 1.56
CA VAL A 32 13.30 21.59 2.28
C VAL A 32 14.16 20.42 2.76
N GLU A 33 14.15 20.16 4.07
CA GLU A 33 14.96 19.11 4.69
C GLU A 33 14.45 17.70 4.44
N TYR A 34 13.12 17.53 4.35
CA TYR A 34 12.50 16.20 4.24
C TYR A 34 11.43 16.16 3.15
N GLY A 35 11.53 15.15 2.27
CA GLY A 35 10.50 14.80 1.30
C GLY A 35 9.94 13.41 1.58
N SER A 36 8.62 13.25 1.64
CA SER A 36 7.97 11.97 1.89
C SER A 36 7.28 11.44 0.64
N LEU A 37 7.50 10.16 0.34
CA LEU A 37 6.80 9.41 -0.71
C LEU A 37 5.45 8.84 -0.24
N GLY A 38 4.99 9.23 0.95
CA GLY A 38 3.76 8.74 1.54
C GLY A 38 3.88 7.34 2.18
N VAL A 39 2.78 6.80 2.65
CA VAL A 39 2.74 5.56 3.42
C VAL A 39 2.80 4.34 2.51
N ALA A 40 3.56 3.31 2.89
CA ALA A 40 3.48 1.96 2.36
C ALA A 40 2.64 1.11 3.35
N PRO A 41 1.32 0.96 3.13
CA PRO A 41 0.45 0.32 4.11
C PRO A 41 0.83 -1.12 4.34
N LEU A 42 0.75 -1.56 5.60
CA LEU A 42 1.02 -2.93 6.02
C LEU A 42 2.45 -3.43 5.75
N ALA A 43 3.37 -2.55 5.31
CA ALA A 43 4.78 -2.88 5.21
C ALA A 43 5.42 -2.92 6.62
N GLY A 44 6.37 -3.82 6.83
CA GLY A 44 7.10 -3.92 8.09
C GLY A 44 6.34 -4.60 9.24
N LEU A 45 5.24 -5.31 8.97
CA LEU A 45 4.56 -6.13 9.98
C LEU A 45 5.46 -7.31 10.40
N GLU A 46 5.61 -7.52 11.69
CA GLU A 46 6.41 -8.63 12.24
C GLU A 46 5.83 -10.00 11.86
N GLU A 47 6.71 -10.94 11.49
CA GLU A 47 6.30 -12.27 11.06
C GLU A 47 5.69 -13.09 12.21
N ASN A 48 6.16 -12.89 13.42
CA ASN A 48 5.79 -13.66 14.61
C ASN A 48 5.16 -12.79 15.71
N SER A 49 4.34 -11.80 15.32
CA SER A 49 3.67 -10.98 16.31
C SER A 49 2.71 -11.83 17.18
N SER A 50 2.77 -11.60 18.48
CA SER A 50 1.81 -12.16 19.45
C SER A 50 0.43 -11.47 19.35
N ASN A 51 0.34 -10.35 18.66
CA ASN A 51 -0.88 -9.58 18.50
C ASN A 51 -1.78 -10.18 17.43
N MET A 52 -2.98 -10.60 17.80
CA MET A 52 -3.96 -11.19 16.88
C MET A 52 -4.30 -10.23 15.72
N VAL A 53 -4.34 -8.92 15.98
CA VAL A 53 -4.63 -7.89 14.96
C VAL A 53 -3.52 -7.84 13.93
N GLU A 54 -2.26 -7.83 14.35
CA GLU A 54 -1.11 -7.84 13.44
C GLU A 54 -1.05 -9.11 12.60
N ARG A 55 -1.34 -10.26 13.20
CA ARG A 55 -1.46 -11.53 12.46
C ARG A 55 -2.55 -11.48 11.38
N LEU A 56 -3.69 -10.87 11.69
CA LEU A 56 -4.77 -10.69 10.72
C LEU A 56 -4.35 -9.72 9.61
N LEU A 57 -3.72 -8.60 9.95
CA LEU A 57 -3.21 -7.63 8.97
C LEU A 57 -2.12 -8.24 8.10
N ARG A 58 -1.26 -9.08 8.67
CA ARG A 58 -0.27 -9.84 7.91
C ARG A 58 -0.93 -10.80 6.93
N PHE A 59 -1.95 -11.53 7.38
CA PHE A 59 -2.73 -12.39 6.48
C PHE A 59 -3.33 -11.60 5.31
N VAL A 60 -3.88 -10.42 5.57
CA VAL A 60 -4.38 -9.49 4.54
C VAL A 60 -3.26 -9.09 3.58
N TYR A 61 -2.11 -8.69 4.10
CA TYR A 61 -0.95 -8.31 3.30
C TYR A 61 -0.48 -9.44 2.38
N ASP A 62 -0.44 -10.66 2.89
CA ASP A 62 0.07 -11.82 2.15
C ASP A 62 -0.91 -12.36 1.10
N HIS A 63 -2.23 -12.28 1.37
CA HIS A 63 -3.25 -12.94 0.56
C HIS A 63 -4.09 -12.00 -0.30
N LEU A 64 -4.14 -10.71 0.03
CA LEU A 64 -4.90 -9.70 -0.72
C LEU A 64 -4.01 -8.75 -1.52
N ASN A 65 -2.73 -9.06 -1.67
CA ASN A 65 -1.82 -8.26 -2.48
C ASN A 65 -2.30 -8.09 -3.94
N ASP A 66 -2.91 -9.14 -4.51
CA ASP A 66 -3.45 -9.10 -5.86
C ASP A 66 -4.60 -8.08 -6.02
N CYS A 67 -5.23 -7.70 -4.90
CA CYS A 67 -6.33 -6.72 -4.90
C CYS A 67 -5.84 -5.28 -4.77
N TYR A 68 -4.75 -5.03 -4.07
CA TYR A 68 -4.26 -3.68 -3.77
C TYR A 68 -2.79 -3.42 -4.09
N GLY A 69 -2.00 -4.46 -4.35
CA GLY A 69 -0.58 -4.29 -4.69
C GLY A 69 0.27 -3.72 -3.56
N PHE A 70 0.01 -4.09 -2.31
CA PHE A 70 0.76 -3.61 -1.13
C PHE A 70 2.27 -3.82 -1.26
N ARG A 71 2.68 -5.00 -1.74
CA ARG A 71 4.09 -5.34 -1.95
C ARG A 71 4.70 -4.54 -3.09
N ASP A 72 3.93 -4.31 -4.14
CA ASP A 72 4.40 -3.56 -5.30
C ASP A 72 4.58 -2.10 -4.95
N LEU A 73 3.69 -1.54 -4.13
CA LEU A 73 3.81 -0.18 -3.62
C LEU A 73 5.03 -0.01 -2.71
N TYR A 74 5.31 -0.97 -1.81
CA TYR A 74 6.51 -0.97 -0.99
C TYR A 74 7.76 -1.02 -1.86
N ARG A 75 7.85 -1.99 -2.78
CA ARG A 75 8.98 -2.14 -3.70
C ARG A 75 9.19 -0.91 -4.59
N ALA A 76 8.10 -0.30 -5.07
CA ALA A 76 8.17 0.91 -5.86
C ALA A 76 8.82 2.06 -5.09
N LYS A 77 8.53 2.19 -3.78
CA LYS A 77 9.15 3.21 -2.93
C LYS A 77 10.60 2.86 -2.54
N GLU A 78 10.88 1.59 -2.31
CA GLU A 78 12.22 1.09 -2.01
C GLU A 78 13.24 1.40 -3.12
N LYS A 79 12.80 1.42 -4.40
CA LYS A 79 13.62 1.81 -5.54
C LYS A 79 14.26 3.19 -5.42
N TYR A 80 13.62 4.10 -4.69
CA TYR A 80 14.14 5.46 -4.47
C TYR A 80 15.15 5.53 -3.33
N SER A 81 15.52 4.40 -2.74
CA SER A 81 16.48 4.30 -1.63
C SER A 81 16.19 5.34 -0.54
N PRO A 82 15.02 5.29 0.10
CA PRO A 82 14.66 6.26 1.13
C PRO A 82 15.69 6.25 2.25
N THR A 83 16.05 7.42 2.74
CA THR A 83 17.01 7.58 3.83
C THR A 83 16.51 6.93 5.11
N GLU A 84 15.19 6.95 5.31
CA GLU A 84 14.56 6.41 6.52
C GLU A 84 13.16 5.88 6.23
N TRP A 85 12.77 4.82 6.92
CA TRP A 85 11.41 4.32 7.02
C TRP A 85 10.84 4.66 8.38
N VAL A 86 9.90 5.60 8.41
CA VAL A 86 9.25 6.02 9.66
C VAL A 86 7.98 5.20 9.88
N PRO A 87 7.82 4.53 11.02
CA PRO A 87 6.63 3.75 11.31
C PRO A 87 5.39 4.64 11.42
N SER A 88 4.30 4.21 10.80
CA SER A 88 2.98 4.82 10.92
C SER A 88 2.03 3.87 11.63
N TYR A 89 1.22 4.41 12.53
CA TYR A 89 0.35 3.61 13.37
C TYR A 89 -1.12 3.89 13.10
N TYR A 90 -1.93 2.83 13.09
CA TYR A 90 -3.36 2.97 13.17
C TYR A 90 -3.79 3.09 14.63
N VAL A 91 -4.47 4.17 14.96
CA VAL A 91 -5.07 4.37 16.29
C VAL A 91 -6.55 4.11 16.19
N TYR A 92 -7.07 3.27 17.07
CA TYR A 92 -8.47 2.90 17.08
C TYR A 92 -9.05 2.79 18.51
N LEU A 93 -10.33 3.08 18.62
CA LEU A 93 -11.15 2.88 19.79
C LEU A 93 -12.43 2.13 19.35
N PRO A 94 -12.89 1.13 20.11
CA PRO A 94 -12.43 0.60 21.39
C PRO A 94 -11.17 -0.27 21.30
N ARG A 95 -10.70 -0.77 22.42
CA ARG A 95 -9.43 -1.55 22.54
C ARG A 95 -9.35 -2.77 21.62
N ILE A 96 -10.49 -3.34 21.26
CA ILE A 96 -10.58 -4.45 20.32
C ILE A 96 -11.19 -3.92 19.02
N PRO A 97 -10.48 -4.04 17.87
CA PRO A 97 -11.02 -3.60 16.60
C PRO A 97 -12.24 -4.43 16.20
N THR A 98 -13.30 -3.76 15.80
CA THR A 98 -14.52 -4.39 15.31
C THR A 98 -14.46 -4.64 13.81
N PRO A 99 -15.22 -5.61 13.26
CA PRO A 99 -15.31 -5.83 11.81
C PRO A 99 -15.71 -4.57 11.03
N ASP A 100 -16.57 -3.72 11.62
CA ASP A 100 -17.01 -2.46 11.01
C ASP A 100 -15.84 -1.47 10.81
N MET A 101 -14.85 -1.47 11.70
CA MET A 101 -13.66 -0.62 11.55
C MET A 101 -12.83 -1.06 10.35
N PHE A 102 -12.63 -2.37 10.18
CA PHE A 102 -11.94 -2.91 8.98
C PHE A 102 -12.73 -2.61 7.71
N TYR A 103 -14.04 -2.73 7.75
CA TYR A 103 -14.91 -2.35 6.64
C TYR A 103 -14.78 -0.86 6.31
N ALA A 104 -14.78 0.02 7.29
CA ALA A 104 -14.64 1.46 7.11
C ALA A 104 -13.29 1.82 6.45
N VAL A 105 -12.18 1.25 6.93
CA VAL A 105 -10.85 1.46 6.34
C VAL A 105 -10.81 0.98 4.90
N ALA A 106 -11.31 -0.23 4.62
CA ALA A 106 -11.36 -0.76 3.27
C ALA A 106 -12.24 0.10 2.34
N ARG A 107 -13.33 0.65 2.85
CA ARG A 107 -14.25 1.51 2.10
C ARG A 107 -13.64 2.87 1.77
N ILE A 108 -12.86 3.45 2.67
CA ILE A 108 -12.13 4.71 2.44
C ILE A 108 -11.09 4.52 1.33
N GLN A 109 -10.37 3.41 1.36
CA GLN A 109 -9.33 3.14 0.36
C GLN A 109 -9.88 2.69 -0.98
N ASN A 110 -11.03 2.03 -1.01
CA ASN A 110 -11.71 1.61 -2.23
C ASN A 110 -13.18 2.05 -2.25
N PRO A 111 -13.48 3.23 -2.82
CA PRO A 111 -14.86 3.75 -2.91
C PRO A 111 -15.83 2.87 -3.69
N ARG A 112 -15.34 2.00 -4.57
CA ARG A 112 -16.16 1.03 -5.33
C ARG A 112 -16.66 -0.14 -4.48
N GLY A 113 -16.13 -0.27 -3.26
CA GLY A 113 -16.61 -1.19 -2.27
C GLY A 113 -15.96 -2.58 -2.28
N MET A 114 -16.39 -3.40 -1.32
CA MET A 114 -15.86 -4.74 -1.04
C MET A 114 -16.09 -5.75 -2.17
N TRP A 115 -16.99 -5.48 -3.11
CA TRP A 115 -17.28 -6.40 -4.22
C TRP A 115 -16.08 -6.58 -5.15
N ASP A 116 -15.26 -5.54 -5.34
CA ASP A 116 -14.04 -5.66 -6.14
C ASP A 116 -13.02 -6.58 -5.45
N TYR A 117 -12.92 -6.52 -4.12
CA TYR A 117 -12.07 -7.41 -3.33
C TYR A 117 -12.59 -8.86 -3.38
N ALA A 118 -13.90 -9.05 -3.23
CA ALA A 118 -14.51 -10.37 -3.33
C ALA A 118 -14.34 -10.98 -4.74
N ALA A 119 -14.55 -10.20 -5.79
CA ALA A 119 -14.37 -10.62 -7.17
C ALA A 119 -12.89 -10.95 -7.48
N ALA A 120 -11.95 -10.16 -6.99
CA ALA A 120 -10.52 -10.41 -7.16
C ALA A 120 -10.07 -11.66 -6.40
N PHE A 121 -10.58 -11.87 -5.18
CA PHE A 121 -10.31 -13.07 -4.39
C PHE A 121 -10.80 -14.35 -5.08
N VAL A 122 -12.00 -14.30 -5.64
CA VAL A 122 -12.57 -15.42 -6.42
C VAL A 122 -11.75 -15.66 -7.69
N LYS A 123 -11.43 -14.61 -8.46
CA LYS A 123 -10.59 -14.73 -9.67
C LYS A 123 -9.18 -15.26 -9.38
N GLY A 124 -8.56 -14.82 -8.28
CA GLY A 124 -7.23 -15.29 -7.87
C GLY A 124 -7.21 -16.79 -7.56
N ARG A 125 -8.28 -17.32 -6.94
CA ARG A 125 -8.40 -18.76 -6.69
C ARG A 125 -8.57 -19.60 -7.96
N PHE A 126 -9.27 -19.09 -8.95
CA PHE A 126 -9.43 -19.79 -10.24
C PHE A 126 -8.15 -19.81 -11.05
N LYS A 127 -7.40 -18.70 -11.08
CA LYS A 127 -6.12 -18.61 -11.79
C LYS A 127 -5.04 -19.53 -11.22
N LYS A 128 -5.05 -19.77 -9.90
CA LYS A 128 -4.11 -20.67 -9.23
C LYS A 128 -4.42 -22.16 -9.50
N LYS A 129 -5.66 -22.48 -9.90
CA LYS A 129 -6.10 -23.83 -10.22
C LYS A 129 -5.72 -24.23 -11.66
N GLU A 130 -5.65 -23.27 -12.59
CA GLU A 130 -5.23 -23.48 -13.97
C GLU A 130 -3.71 -23.58 -14.14
N ALA A 131 -2.94 -23.02 -13.22
CA ALA A 131 -1.47 -23.08 -13.25
C ALA A 131 -0.88 -24.38 -12.67
N HIS A 132 -1.73 -25.29 -12.18
CA HIS A 132 -1.35 -26.59 -11.59
C HIS A 132 -1.90 -27.79 -12.41
N GLN A 133 -2.40 -27.56 -13.63
CA GLN A 133 -2.66 -28.58 -14.63
C GLN A 133 -1.67 -28.43 -15.80
#